data_862ff39b29599bee2b05bfc0f3a5d493
#
_entry.id   862ff39b29599bee2b05bfc0f3a5d493
#
_cell.length_a   1.000
_cell.length_b   1.000
_cell.length_c   1.000
_cell.angle_alpha   90.00
_cell.angle_beta   90.00
_cell.angle_gamma   90.00
#
_symmetry.space_group_name_H-M   'P 1'
#
loop_
_entity.id
_entity.type
_entity.pdbx_description
1 polymer ?
#
loop_
_entity_poly.entity_id
_entity_poly.type
_entity_poly.pdbx_seq_one_letter_code
_entity_poly.pdbx_strand_id
1 'polypeptide(L)'
;PSLVRAALMYSLMLAGSLVGRSGFSVNSLAMSAVLMLCINPLWVYDVGFQLSFLAMFGILTICPRFQELPLMRWRFVRWIFQSLLVSFAAQLFTVPLVAYRFGTFSFYSVWATLVISPLTALLIYGMPLILLSGITGIGTTVCAWWIARLGTWQNDCLRTMMEWPYAVVHTDWSLWFTVWCYVVLCVWVMPFCSSYTRRVHFGLMSVILTLCAFAVNRQFCRIRPEIVFYNHSSCPSVHVIYSSERSYLFSTEEDSVRERMSYIAESFWEKKLSDVPVVVTGDFRDNYISSVHGLVAGRNGISFLMLTDNRWDGIRGMHRAEVDFLYVCRGYHGSLHELSRLFNPRCVVLDASLWRGDRKRYIQECSRLGWSFYDMEVKGALKVALN
;
A
#
# COMPACT_ATOMS: atom_id res chain seq x y z
N PRO A 1 -17.72 8.42 10.83
CA PRO A 1 -16.61 8.79 11.74
C PRO A 1 -15.94 10.11 11.36
N SER A 2 -15.60 10.36 10.07
CA SER A 2 -14.91 11.58 9.61
C SER A 2 -15.74 12.86 9.82
N LEU A 3 -17.04 12.79 9.57
CA LEU A 3 -17.96 13.91 9.78
C LEU A 3 -18.03 14.34 11.26
N VAL A 4 -18.07 13.39 12.18
CA VAL A 4 -18.10 13.66 13.63
C VAL A 4 -16.81 14.34 14.07
N ARG A 5 -15.66 13.90 13.55
CA ARG A 5 -14.34 14.53 13.79
C ARG A 5 -14.33 15.98 13.31
N ALA A 6 -14.74 16.22 12.07
CA ALA A 6 -14.78 17.56 11.51
C ALA A 6 -15.74 18.48 12.30
N ALA A 7 -16.93 17.98 12.66
CA ALA A 7 -17.91 18.73 13.43
C ALA A 7 -17.37 19.10 14.83
N LEU A 8 -16.76 18.16 15.54
CA LEU A 8 -16.15 18.41 16.85
C LEU A 8 -14.98 19.39 16.79
N MET A 9 -14.07 19.23 15.82
CA MET A 9 -12.97 20.18 15.63
C MET A 9 -13.49 21.58 15.38
N TYR A 10 -14.45 21.72 14.47
CA TYR A 10 -14.99 23.02 14.09
C TYR A 10 -15.78 23.66 15.23
N SER A 11 -16.62 22.90 15.94
CA SER A 11 -17.39 23.42 17.08
C SER A 11 -16.50 23.90 18.22
N LEU A 12 -15.42 23.19 18.52
CA LEU A 12 -14.45 23.61 19.55
C LEU A 12 -13.63 24.83 19.12
N MET A 13 -13.27 24.94 17.84
CA MET A 13 -12.63 26.14 17.30
C MET A 13 -13.56 27.34 17.38
N LEU A 14 -14.85 27.19 17.08
CA LEU A 14 -15.86 28.25 17.25
C LEU A 14 -16.05 28.62 18.73
N ALA A 15 -16.17 27.65 19.60
CA ALA A 15 -16.28 27.88 21.05
C ALA A 15 -15.06 28.68 21.60
N GLY A 16 -13.86 28.33 21.12
CA GLY A 16 -12.64 29.09 21.47
C GLY A 16 -12.69 30.56 21.02
N SER A 17 -13.26 30.83 19.84
CA SER A 17 -13.42 32.21 19.33
C SER A 17 -14.46 33.00 20.13
N LEU A 18 -15.51 32.36 20.62
CA LEU A 18 -16.53 32.99 21.48
C LEU A 18 -15.97 33.41 22.85
N VAL A 19 -14.97 32.71 23.35
CA VAL A 19 -14.30 33.02 24.63
C VAL A 19 -13.17 34.05 24.45
N GLY A 20 -13.09 34.73 23.28
CA GLY A 20 -12.08 35.76 23.02
C GLY A 20 -10.65 35.24 22.81
N ARG A 21 -10.50 33.93 22.62
CA ARG A 21 -9.21 33.31 22.24
C ARG A 21 -9.18 33.11 20.72
N SER A 22 -7.97 33.04 20.15
CA SER A 22 -7.82 32.65 18.75
C SER A 22 -8.39 31.22 18.56
N GLY A 23 -9.62 31.12 18.02
CA GLY A 23 -10.34 29.86 17.89
C GLY A 23 -9.58 28.84 17.03
N PHE A 24 -8.93 29.29 15.97
CA PHE A 24 -8.09 28.47 15.09
C PHE A 24 -6.67 28.38 15.62
N SER A 25 -6.47 27.64 16.68
CA SER A 25 -5.17 27.46 17.31
C SER A 25 -4.82 25.98 17.48
N VAL A 26 -3.53 25.71 17.59
CA VAL A 26 -3.01 24.35 17.88
C VAL A 26 -3.56 23.84 19.22
N ASN A 27 -3.81 24.73 20.18
CA ASN A 27 -4.39 24.35 21.48
C ASN A 27 -5.85 23.85 21.32
N SER A 28 -6.66 24.50 20.46
CA SER A 28 -8.03 24.05 20.18
C SER A 28 -8.02 22.70 19.45
N LEU A 29 -7.06 22.47 18.56
CA LEU A 29 -6.85 21.19 17.92
C LEU A 29 -6.47 20.11 18.94
N ALA A 30 -5.53 20.40 19.84
CA ALA A 30 -5.11 19.46 20.90
C ALA A 30 -6.28 19.13 21.84
N MET A 31 -7.08 20.13 22.23
CA MET A 31 -8.27 19.90 23.05
C MET A 31 -9.29 18.98 22.36
N SER A 32 -9.51 19.18 21.06
CA SER A 32 -10.41 18.31 20.30
C SER A 32 -9.89 16.88 20.23
N ALA A 33 -8.57 16.68 20.08
CA ALA A 33 -7.96 15.36 20.11
C ALA A 33 -8.16 14.67 21.47
N VAL A 34 -7.89 15.37 22.56
CA VAL A 34 -8.07 14.84 23.92
C VAL A 34 -9.51 14.45 24.16
N LEU A 35 -10.48 15.31 23.83
CA LEU A 35 -11.90 15.00 24.02
C LEU A 35 -12.33 13.76 23.22
N MET A 36 -11.87 13.62 21.99
CA MET A 36 -12.18 12.44 21.17
C MET A 36 -11.58 11.17 21.75
N LEU A 37 -10.33 11.24 22.23
CA LEU A 37 -9.64 10.09 22.85
C LEU A 37 -10.23 9.73 24.22
N CYS A 38 -10.84 10.68 24.95
CA CYS A 38 -11.59 10.40 26.17
C CYS A 38 -12.87 9.59 25.87
N ILE A 39 -13.50 9.82 24.70
CA ILE A 39 -14.68 9.04 24.27
C ILE A 39 -14.26 7.63 23.84
N ASN A 40 -13.23 7.52 23.02
CA ASN A 40 -12.68 6.23 22.59
C ASN A 40 -11.17 6.31 22.35
N PRO A 41 -10.34 5.76 23.27
CA PRO A 41 -8.89 5.81 23.16
C PRO A 41 -8.35 5.01 21.97
N LEU A 42 -9.10 4.04 21.43
CA LEU A 42 -8.68 3.24 20.29
C LEU A 42 -8.61 4.04 18.98
N TRP A 43 -9.24 5.22 18.93
CA TRP A 43 -9.17 6.07 17.73
C TRP A 43 -7.74 6.57 17.44
N VAL A 44 -6.82 6.52 18.41
CA VAL A 44 -5.41 6.83 18.15
C VAL A 44 -4.79 5.92 17.09
N TYR A 45 -5.27 4.68 16.95
CA TYR A 45 -4.82 3.71 15.95
C TYR A 45 -5.57 3.84 14.61
N ASP A 46 -6.67 4.59 14.56
CA ASP A 46 -7.41 4.86 13.32
C ASP A 46 -6.59 5.80 12.42
N VAL A 47 -6.20 5.30 11.25
CA VAL A 47 -5.43 6.07 10.26
C VAL A 47 -6.16 7.35 9.85
N GLY A 48 -7.50 7.29 9.73
CA GLY A 48 -8.29 8.47 9.40
C GLY A 48 -8.26 9.54 10.51
N PHE A 49 -8.19 9.15 11.78
CA PHE A 49 -7.96 10.08 12.90
C PHE A 49 -6.58 10.73 12.78
N GLN A 50 -5.53 9.92 12.63
CA GLN A 50 -4.15 10.40 12.51
C GLN A 50 -3.99 11.39 11.35
N LEU A 51 -4.47 11.03 10.16
CA LEU A 51 -4.37 11.89 8.96
C LEU A 51 -5.12 13.21 9.12
N SER A 52 -6.32 13.19 9.71
CA SER A 52 -7.13 14.41 9.91
C SER A 52 -6.45 15.39 10.86
N PHE A 53 -5.91 14.90 11.97
CA PHE A 53 -5.22 15.75 12.95
C PHE A 53 -3.87 16.25 12.42
N LEU A 54 -3.11 15.42 11.70
CA LEU A 54 -1.86 15.83 11.06
C LEU A 54 -2.08 16.89 9.97
N ALA A 55 -3.09 16.71 9.12
CA ALA A 55 -3.43 17.69 8.09
C ALA A 55 -3.78 19.05 8.72
N MET A 56 -4.65 19.06 9.73
CA MET A 56 -5.06 20.27 10.41
C MET A 56 -3.88 20.93 11.17
N PHE A 57 -3.04 20.13 11.82
CA PHE A 57 -1.82 20.62 12.45
C PHE A 57 -0.89 21.30 11.44
N GLY A 58 -0.68 20.70 10.26
CA GLY A 58 0.10 21.29 9.18
C GLY A 58 -0.48 22.63 8.71
N ILE A 59 -1.79 22.69 8.48
CA ILE A 59 -2.48 23.93 8.08
C ILE A 59 -2.31 25.03 9.13
N LEU A 60 -2.59 24.72 10.40
CA LEU A 60 -2.53 25.69 11.50
C LEU A 60 -1.11 26.20 11.80
N THR A 61 -0.10 25.42 11.46
CA THR A 61 1.30 25.82 11.73
C THR A 61 1.96 26.52 10.55
N ILE A 62 1.65 26.13 9.32
CA ILE A 62 2.30 26.66 8.11
C ILE A 62 1.54 27.86 7.56
N CYS A 63 0.22 27.76 7.38
CA CYS A 63 -0.55 28.80 6.67
C CYS A 63 -0.45 30.20 7.30
N PRO A 64 -0.49 30.39 8.63
CA PRO A 64 -0.39 31.71 9.23
C PRO A 64 0.91 32.45 8.89
N ARG A 65 2.01 31.70 8.71
CA ARG A 65 3.34 32.29 8.41
C ARG A 65 3.44 32.91 7.01
N PHE A 66 2.58 32.46 6.09
CA PHE A 66 2.60 32.90 4.68
C PHE A 66 1.41 33.75 4.30
N GLN A 67 0.45 33.98 5.22
CA GLN A 67 -0.72 34.81 4.96
C GLN A 67 -0.38 36.32 4.80
N GLU A 68 0.72 36.78 5.39
CA GLU A 68 1.14 38.21 5.42
C GLU A 68 2.06 38.60 4.26
N LEU A 69 2.27 37.74 3.27
CA LEU A 69 3.11 38.03 2.13
C LEU A 69 2.47 39.13 1.25
N PRO A 70 3.06 40.33 1.16
CA PRO A 70 2.48 41.51 0.45
C PRO A 70 2.51 41.36 -1.08
N LEU A 71 3.03 40.22 -1.60
CA LEU A 71 3.30 40.03 -3.03
C LEU A 71 2.06 39.90 -3.93
N MET A 72 0.83 39.81 -3.38
CA MET A 72 -0.33 39.46 -4.19
C MET A 72 -1.39 40.56 -4.23
N ARG A 73 -1.22 41.47 -5.23
CA ARG A 73 -2.15 42.58 -5.52
C ARG A 73 -3.48 42.10 -6.12
N TRP A 74 -3.52 40.90 -6.75
CA TRP A 74 -4.68 40.37 -7.44
C TRP A 74 -5.42 39.33 -6.57
N ARG A 75 -6.72 39.56 -6.32
CA ARG A 75 -7.57 38.70 -5.47
C ARG A 75 -7.59 37.24 -5.95
N PHE A 76 -7.61 37.01 -7.27
CA PHE A 76 -7.63 35.67 -7.87
C PHE A 76 -6.31 34.92 -7.64
N VAL A 77 -5.17 35.58 -7.85
CA VAL A 77 -3.84 34.99 -7.60
C VAL A 77 -3.66 34.65 -6.12
N ARG A 78 -4.14 35.54 -5.25
CA ARG A 78 -4.12 35.31 -3.80
C ARG A 78 -4.94 34.09 -3.41
N TRP A 79 -6.13 33.92 -4.01
CA TRP A 79 -6.98 32.75 -3.76
C TRP A 79 -6.30 31.44 -4.20
N ILE A 80 -5.73 31.39 -5.41
CA ILE A 80 -4.96 30.23 -5.92
C ILE A 80 -3.81 29.91 -4.97
N PHE A 81 -3.01 30.92 -4.60
CA PHE A 81 -1.87 30.72 -3.70
C PHE A 81 -2.29 30.19 -2.34
N GLN A 82 -3.33 30.72 -1.74
CA GLN A 82 -3.85 30.24 -0.46
C GLN A 82 -4.35 28.80 -0.55
N SER A 83 -5.06 28.44 -1.62
CA SER A 83 -5.54 27.07 -1.84
C SER A 83 -4.37 26.08 -2.01
N LEU A 84 -3.34 26.44 -2.78
CA LEU A 84 -2.13 25.64 -2.92
C LEU A 84 -1.36 25.52 -1.60
N LEU A 85 -1.24 26.61 -0.85
CA LEU A 85 -0.56 26.62 0.43
C LEU A 85 -1.24 25.70 1.46
N VAL A 86 -2.57 25.76 1.56
CA VAL A 86 -3.35 24.89 2.45
C VAL A 86 -3.17 23.42 2.05
N SER A 87 -3.28 23.13 0.75
CA SER A 87 -3.09 21.76 0.24
C SER A 87 -1.67 21.24 0.51
N PHE A 88 -0.67 22.06 0.22
CA PHE A 88 0.73 21.73 0.47
C PHE A 88 1.02 21.52 1.97
N ALA A 89 0.52 22.39 2.83
CA ALA A 89 0.69 22.31 4.27
C ALA A 89 0.08 21.03 4.85
N ALA A 90 -1.13 20.68 4.41
CA ALA A 90 -1.78 19.44 4.81
C ALA A 90 -0.98 18.22 4.36
N GLN A 91 -0.55 18.19 3.09
CA GLN A 91 0.17 17.05 2.52
C GLN A 91 1.55 16.87 3.14
N LEU A 92 2.27 17.96 3.42
CA LEU A 92 3.61 17.89 4.03
C LEU A 92 3.58 17.07 5.34
N PHE A 93 2.51 17.19 6.13
CA PHE A 93 2.35 16.44 7.38
C PHE A 93 1.69 15.08 7.19
N THR A 94 0.88 14.87 6.16
CA THR A 94 0.21 13.59 5.95
C THR A 94 1.03 12.60 5.12
N VAL A 95 1.85 13.07 4.17
CA VAL A 95 2.65 12.23 3.26
C VAL A 95 3.51 11.19 4.00
N PRO A 96 4.25 11.51 5.09
CA PRO A 96 5.06 10.50 5.77
C PRO A 96 4.23 9.34 6.31
N LEU A 97 3.05 9.62 6.84
CA LEU A 97 2.15 8.58 7.35
C LEU A 97 1.48 7.79 6.23
N VAL A 98 1.06 8.46 5.15
CA VAL A 98 0.45 7.83 3.97
C VAL A 98 1.45 6.90 3.31
N ALA A 99 2.67 7.35 3.06
CA ALA A 99 3.74 6.54 2.48
C ALA A 99 4.07 5.29 3.34
N TYR A 100 4.07 5.43 4.67
CA TYR A 100 4.30 4.31 5.57
C TYR A 100 3.13 3.32 5.62
N ARG A 101 1.87 3.81 5.68
CA ARG A 101 0.68 2.95 5.87
C ARG A 101 0.20 2.30 4.58
N PHE A 102 0.22 3.06 3.48
CA PHE A 102 -0.32 2.62 2.19
C PHE A 102 0.77 2.23 1.18
N GLY A 103 2.05 2.59 1.44
CA GLY A 103 3.13 2.30 0.50
C GLY A 103 3.06 3.11 -0.80
N THR A 104 2.14 4.05 -0.91
CA THR A 104 1.92 4.86 -2.11
C THR A 104 1.64 6.30 -1.74
N PHE A 105 2.07 7.24 -2.57
CA PHE A 105 1.61 8.61 -2.51
C PHE A 105 1.50 9.23 -3.91
N SER A 106 0.60 10.22 -4.07
CA SER A 106 0.42 10.89 -5.34
C SER A 106 1.17 12.22 -5.38
N PHE A 107 2.02 12.38 -6.39
CA PHE A 107 2.77 13.62 -6.60
C PHE A 107 1.86 14.78 -7.04
N TYR A 108 0.80 14.46 -7.78
CA TYR A 108 -0.10 15.47 -8.33
C TYR A 108 -1.25 15.87 -7.38
N SER A 109 -1.27 15.33 -6.18
CA SER A 109 -2.37 15.56 -5.22
C SER A 109 -2.57 17.03 -4.85
N VAL A 110 -1.50 17.86 -4.79
CA VAL A 110 -1.59 19.31 -4.57
C VAL A 110 -2.34 19.98 -5.73
N TRP A 111 -1.96 19.66 -6.96
CA TRP A 111 -2.58 20.19 -8.17
C TRP A 111 -4.00 19.70 -8.36
N ALA A 112 -4.23 18.41 -8.10
CA ALA A 112 -5.54 17.80 -8.13
C ALA A 112 -6.50 18.52 -7.16
N THR A 113 -6.05 18.83 -5.95
CA THR A 113 -6.85 19.57 -4.96
C THR A 113 -7.25 20.95 -5.48
N LEU A 114 -6.37 21.67 -6.19
CA LEU A 114 -6.69 22.99 -6.77
C LEU A 114 -7.84 22.92 -7.76
N VAL A 115 -7.86 21.89 -8.62
CA VAL A 115 -8.90 21.71 -9.64
C VAL A 115 -10.19 21.15 -9.02
N ILE A 116 -10.07 20.20 -8.13
CA ILE A 116 -11.20 19.45 -7.56
C ILE A 116 -11.93 20.23 -6.47
N SER A 117 -11.21 21.02 -5.66
CA SER A 117 -11.80 21.78 -4.55
C SER A 117 -12.97 22.68 -4.98
N PRO A 118 -12.88 23.51 -6.05
CA PRO A 118 -14.02 24.31 -6.48
C PRO A 118 -15.17 23.47 -7.03
N LEU A 119 -14.87 22.35 -7.73
CA LEU A 119 -15.90 21.45 -8.24
C LEU A 119 -16.66 20.75 -7.10
N THR A 120 -15.91 20.28 -6.10
CA THR A 120 -16.50 19.68 -4.89
C THR A 120 -17.37 20.70 -4.13
N ALA A 121 -16.94 21.95 -4.02
CA ALA A 121 -17.74 23.02 -3.41
C ALA A 121 -19.05 23.22 -4.16
N LEU A 122 -19.02 23.28 -5.51
CA LEU A 122 -20.24 23.37 -6.32
C LEU A 122 -21.17 22.17 -6.13
N LEU A 123 -20.63 20.97 -6.00
CA LEU A 123 -21.43 19.77 -5.70
C LEU A 123 -22.09 19.85 -4.32
N ILE A 124 -21.31 20.26 -3.29
CA ILE A 124 -21.83 20.36 -1.91
C ILE A 124 -22.95 21.42 -1.82
N TYR A 125 -22.76 22.59 -2.44
CA TYR A 125 -23.80 23.63 -2.45
C TYR A 125 -24.95 23.29 -3.39
N GLY A 126 -24.72 22.47 -4.40
CA GLY A 126 -25.75 22.02 -5.33
C GLY A 126 -26.72 20.98 -4.69
N MET A 127 -26.25 20.16 -3.74
CA MET A 127 -27.10 19.16 -3.08
C MET A 127 -28.34 19.76 -2.37
N PRO A 128 -28.23 20.81 -1.54
CA PRO A 128 -29.40 21.50 -0.97
C PRO A 128 -30.35 22.05 -2.01
N LEU A 129 -29.82 22.53 -3.16
CA LEU A 129 -30.65 23.04 -4.26
C LEU A 129 -31.50 21.95 -4.89
N ILE A 130 -30.98 20.72 -5.04
CA ILE A 130 -31.79 19.57 -5.50
C ILE A 130 -32.90 19.27 -4.49
N LEU A 131 -32.57 19.25 -3.19
CA LEU A 131 -33.57 18.97 -2.14
C LEU A 131 -34.69 20.01 -2.16
N LEU A 132 -34.37 21.29 -2.24
CA LEU A 132 -35.34 22.37 -2.34
C LEU A 132 -36.16 22.30 -3.63
N SER A 133 -35.53 22.01 -4.78
CA SER A 133 -36.25 21.84 -6.04
C SER A 133 -37.16 20.59 -6.01
N GLY A 134 -36.79 19.54 -5.28
CA GLY A 134 -37.62 18.36 -5.06
C GLY A 134 -38.89 18.66 -4.26
N ILE A 135 -38.81 19.56 -3.28
CA ILE A 135 -39.97 19.99 -2.48
C ILE A 135 -40.92 20.90 -3.29
N THR A 136 -40.33 21.79 -4.12
CA THR A 136 -41.13 22.75 -4.92
C THR A 136 -41.63 22.17 -6.25
N GLY A 137 -41.09 21.02 -6.66
CA GLY A 137 -41.41 20.38 -7.96
C GLY A 137 -40.88 21.13 -9.19
N ILE A 138 -40.15 22.24 -9.00
CA ILE A 138 -39.69 23.09 -10.10
C ILE A 138 -38.21 22.84 -10.38
N GLY A 139 -37.89 22.42 -11.62
CA GLY A 139 -36.51 22.33 -12.14
C GLY A 139 -35.65 21.21 -11.57
N THR A 140 -36.21 20.23 -10.87
CA THR A 140 -35.48 19.09 -10.27
C THR A 140 -34.61 18.32 -11.30
N THR A 141 -35.17 18.04 -12.46
CA THR A 141 -34.45 17.35 -13.55
C THR A 141 -33.25 18.11 -14.06
N VAL A 142 -33.38 19.44 -14.20
CA VAL A 142 -32.29 20.31 -14.66
C VAL A 142 -31.18 20.41 -13.60
N CYS A 143 -31.54 20.61 -12.33
CA CYS A 143 -30.57 20.66 -11.23
C CYS A 143 -29.86 19.32 -11.07
N ALA A 144 -30.58 18.20 -11.12
CA ALA A 144 -30.01 16.87 -11.02
C ALA A 144 -29.07 16.56 -12.21
N TRP A 145 -29.43 16.95 -13.42
CA TRP A 145 -28.59 16.78 -14.59
C TRP A 145 -27.28 17.56 -14.48
N TRP A 146 -27.34 18.83 -14.08
CA TRP A 146 -26.14 19.65 -13.88
C TRP A 146 -25.19 19.06 -12.82
N ILE A 147 -25.73 18.61 -11.69
CA ILE A 147 -24.93 18.04 -10.60
C ILE A 147 -24.33 16.69 -11.01
N ALA A 148 -25.11 15.85 -11.68
CA ALA A 148 -24.59 14.59 -12.25
C ALA A 148 -23.46 14.86 -13.24
N ARG A 149 -23.63 15.87 -14.12
CA ARG A 149 -22.61 16.25 -15.10
C ARG A 149 -21.32 16.79 -14.46
N LEU A 150 -21.47 17.60 -13.42
CA LEU A 150 -20.31 18.08 -12.64
C LEU A 150 -19.58 16.92 -11.94
N GLY A 151 -20.32 15.95 -11.38
CA GLY A 151 -19.73 14.76 -10.77
C GLY A 151 -18.99 13.87 -11.76
N THR A 152 -19.57 13.64 -12.96
CA THR A 152 -18.87 12.89 -14.02
C THR A 152 -17.61 13.62 -14.47
N TRP A 153 -17.68 14.93 -14.68
CA TRP A 153 -16.52 15.72 -15.08
C TRP A 153 -15.42 15.72 -14.05
N GLN A 154 -15.78 15.80 -12.75
CA GLN A 154 -14.81 15.67 -11.66
C GLN A 154 -14.10 14.31 -11.68
N ASN A 155 -14.85 13.22 -11.87
CA ASN A 155 -14.27 11.88 -11.98
C ASN A 155 -13.38 11.71 -13.21
N ASP A 156 -13.76 12.28 -14.35
CA ASP A 156 -12.97 12.22 -15.57
C ASP A 156 -11.66 13.00 -15.42
N CYS A 157 -11.69 14.17 -14.77
CA CYS A 157 -10.48 14.91 -14.43
C CYS A 157 -9.54 14.10 -13.54
N LEU A 158 -10.08 13.41 -12.52
CA LEU A 158 -9.28 12.56 -11.64
C LEU A 158 -8.66 11.38 -12.40
N ARG A 159 -9.43 10.70 -13.25
CA ARG A 159 -8.93 9.59 -14.07
C ARG A 159 -7.79 10.04 -14.98
N THR A 160 -7.98 11.16 -15.68
CA THR A 160 -6.93 11.72 -16.54
C THR A 160 -5.65 12.04 -15.77
N MET A 161 -5.78 12.58 -14.53
CA MET A 161 -4.62 12.85 -13.67
C MET A 161 -3.94 11.57 -13.17
N MET A 162 -4.69 10.48 -12.99
CA MET A 162 -4.14 9.18 -12.60
C MET A 162 -3.38 8.49 -13.74
N GLU A 163 -3.68 8.80 -14.99
CA GLU A 163 -2.98 8.27 -16.18
C GLU A 163 -1.66 8.99 -16.46
N TRP A 164 -1.38 10.11 -15.79
CA TRP A 164 -0.13 10.84 -15.96
C TRP A 164 1.06 10.03 -15.40
N PRO A 165 2.24 10.14 -16.03
CA PRO A 165 3.43 9.46 -15.54
C PRO A 165 3.74 9.91 -14.11
N TYR A 166 4.10 8.95 -13.25
CA TYR A 166 4.37 9.18 -11.82
C TYR A 166 3.18 9.70 -11.00
N ALA A 167 1.93 9.48 -11.46
CA ALA A 167 0.74 9.87 -10.71
C ALA A 167 0.68 9.21 -9.33
N VAL A 168 1.09 7.94 -9.26
CA VAL A 168 1.24 7.18 -8.03
C VAL A 168 2.68 6.71 -7.93
N VAL A 169 3.35 7.09 -6.85
CA VAL A 169 4.71 6.64 -6.54
C VAL A 169 4.64 5.61 -5.44
N HIS A 170 5.13 4.40 -5.73
CA HIS A 170 5.26 3.35 -4.73
C HIS A 170 6.49 3.60 -3.86
N THR A 171 6.33 3.50 -2.55
CA THR A 171 7.38 3.81 -1.59
C THR A 171 7.41 2.79 -0.46
N ASP A 172 8.59 2.26 -0.18
CA ASP A 172 8.83 1.38 0.97
C ASP A 172 9.42 2.19 2.12
N TRP A 173 8.55 2.92 2.83
CA TRP A 173 8.99 3.70 3.98
C TRP A 173 8.94 2.85 5.24
N SER A 174 10.08 2.79 5.94
CA SER A 174 10.17 2.15 7.25
C SER A 174 9.64 3.07 8.34
N LEU A 175 9.25 2.48 9.47
CA LEU A 175 8.75 3.24 10.62
C LEU A 175 9.78 4.28 11.10
N TRP A 176 11.07 3.89 11.17
CA TRP A 176 12.12 4.79 11.63
C TRP A 176 12.31 6.00 10.72
N PHE A 177 12.19 5.83 9.38
CA PHE A 177 12.28 6.92 8.42
C PHE A 177 11.08 7.87 8.53
N THR A 178 9.89 7.32 8.74
CA THR A 178 8.67 8.11 8.99
C THR A 178 8.81 8.96 10.26
N VAL A 179 9.29 8.37 11.35
CA VAL A 179 9.55 9.10 12.60
C VAL A 179 10.61 10.18 12.37
N TRP A 180 11.67 9.88 11.63
CA TRP A 180 12.68 10.87 11.25
C TRP A 180 12.08 12.07 10.51
N CYS A 181 11.22 11.83 9.50
CA CYS A 181 10.53 12.90 8.79
C CYS A 181 9.72 13.79 9.74
N TYR A 182 9.01 13.21 10.71
CA TYR A 182 8.26 14.00 11.69
C TYR A 182 9.16 14.79 12.63
N VAL A 183 10.30 14.24 13.07
CA VAL A 183 11.27 14.99 13.86
C VAL A 183 11.78 16.20 13.09
N VAL A 184 12.15 16.02 11.83
CA VAL A 184 12.57 17.13 10.95
C VAL A 184 11.46 18.17 10.79
N LEU A 185 10.21 17.75 10.53
CA LEU A 185 9.07 18.67 10.41
C LEU A 185 8.80 19.42 11.71
N CYS A 186 8.86 18.78 12.88
CA CYS A 186 8.70 19.43 14.17
C CYS A 186 9.77 20.48 14.41
N VAL A 187 11.02 20.16 14.11
CA VAL A 187 12.13 21.13 14.22
C VAL A 187 11.93 22.34 13.27
N TRP A 188 11.41 22.12 12.08
CA TRP A 188 11.08 23.21 11.13
C TRP A 188 9.95 24.11 11.62
N VAL A 189 8.99 23.54 12.32
CA VAL A 189 7.85 24.29 12.87
C VAL A 189 8.25 25.09 14.10
N MET A 190 9.24 24.65 14.87
CA MET A 190 9.68 25.34 16.07
C MET A 190 10.47 26.62 15.71
N PRO A 191 10.24 27.76 16.42
CA PRO A 191 10.90 29.04 16.14
C PRO A 191 12.34 29.12 16.69
N PHE A 192 13.14 28.07 16.52
CA PHE A 192 14.48 28.00 17.11
C PHE A 192 15.52 28.96 16.51
N CYS A 193 15.25 29.53 15.32
CA CYS A 193 16.22 30.39 14.65
C CYS A 193 15.67 31.78 14.37
N SER A 194 16.16 32.79 15.08
CA SER A 194 15.82 34.21 14.88
C SER A 194 16.47 34.79 13.61
N SER A 195 17.67 34.36 13.22
CA SER A 195 18.43 34.90 12.08
C SER A 195 18.12 34.19 10.77
N TYR A 196 17.91 34.94 9.69
CA TYR A 196 17.62 34.45 8.35
C TYR A 196 18.69 33.47 7.85
N THR A 197 19.97 33.82 7.99
CA THR A 197 21.10 32.98 7.59
C THR A 197 21.12 31.64 8.30
N ARG A 198 20.85 31.59 9.60
CA ARG A 198 20.77 30.33 10.37
C ARG A 198 19.60 29.47 9.89
N ARG A 199 18.45 30.07 9.55
CA ARG A 199 17.30 29.33 9.00
C ARG A 199 17.63 28.65 7.67
N VAL A 200 18.34 29.35 6.77
CA VAL A 200 18.76 28.78 5.48
C VAL A 200 19.74 27.63 5.67
N HIS A 201 20.76 27.80 6.52
CA HIS A 201 21.72 26.71 6.78
C HIS A 201 21.05 25.51 7.45
N PHE A 202 20.15 25.75 8.41
CA PHE A 202 19.40 24.68 9.07
C PHE A 202 18.48 23.95 8.07
N GLY A 203 17.85 24.69 7.15
CA GLY A 203 17.08 24.16 6.05
C GLY A 203 17.88 23.25 5.14
N LEU A 204 19.01 23.73 4.66
CA LEU A 204 19.90 22.94 3.80
C LEU A 204 20.41 21.66 4.52
N MET A 205 20.83 21.82 5.76
CA MET A 205 21.33 20.68 6.55
C MET A 205 20.27 19.63 6.79
N SER A 206 19.03 20.03 7.07
CA SER A 206 17.90 19.11 7.24
C SER A 206 17.54 18.36 5.95
N VAL A 207 17.60 19.05 4.80
CA VAL A 207 17.39 18.43 3.49
C VAL A 207 18.47 17.38 3.21
N ILE A 208 19.75 17.72 3.43
CA ILE A 208 20.86 16.76 3.25
C ILE A 208 20.69 15.55 4.16
N LEU A 209 20.38 15.77 5.44
CA LEU A 209 20.16 14.67 6.40
C LEU A 209 18.97 13.80 6.00
N THR A 210 17.90 14.38 5.48
CA THR A 210 16.72 13.62 5.02
C THR A 210 17.05 12.82 3.76
N LEU A 211 17.84 13.37 2.83
CA LEU A 211 18.32 12.63 1.66
C LEU A 211 19.25 11.48 2.06
N CYS A 212 20.15 11.69 3.02
CA CYS A 212 20.98 10.61 3.58
C CYS A 212 20.12 9.54 4.26
N ALA A 213 19.15 9.93 5.07
CA ALA A 213 18.22 9.00 5.72
C ALA A 213 17.38 8.23 4.69
N PHE A 214 16.96 8.88 3.60
CA PHE A 214 16.27 8.22 2.49
C PHE A 214 17.15 7.20 1.78
N ALA A 215 18.41 7.54 1.48
CA ALA A 215 19.37 6.62 0.88
C ALA A 215 19.61 5.38 1.77
N VAL A 216 19.75 5.59 3.07
CA VAL A 216 19.86 4.52 4.06
C VAL A 216 18.58 3.68 4.13
N ASN A 217 17.40 4.31 4.16
CA ASN A 217 16.11 3.59 4.12
C ASN A 217 16.00 2.71 2.87
N ARG A 218 16.40 3.23 1.69
CA ARG A 218 16.38 2.47 0.44
C ARG A 218 17.29 1.24 0.50
N GLN A 219 18.42 1.30 1.22
CA GLN A 219 19.27 0.13 1.42
C GLN A 219 18.67 -0.90 2.37
N PHE A 220 18.03 -0.46 3.46
CA PHE A 220 17.37 -1.35 4.42
C PHE A 220 16.09 -1.99 3.88
N CYS A 221 15.34 -1.28 3.03
CA CYS A 221 14.13 -1.77 2.40
C CYS A 221 14.38 -2.49 1.06
N ARG A 222 15.66 -2.77 0.71
CA ARG A 222 15.94 -3.63 -0.43
C ARG A 222 15.24 -4.97 -0.24
N ILE A 223 14.45 -5.33 -1.25
CA ILE A 223 13.74 -6.59 -1.28
C ILE A 223 14.78 -7.70 -1.24
N ARG A 224 14.73 -8.50 -0.19
CA ARG A 224 15.50 -9.74 -0.14
C ARG A 224 14.79 -10.74 -1.05
N PRO A 225 15.55 -11.48 -1.86
CA PRO A 225 14.96 -12.54 -2.65
C PRO A 225 14.17 -13.48 -1.74
N GLU A 226 12.95 -13.81 -2.12
CA GLU A 226 12.09 -14.70 -1.34
C GLU A 226 11.22 -15.58 -2.24
N ILE A 227 10.83 -16.75 -1.72
CA ILE A 227 9.80 -17.60 -2.31
C ILE A 227 8.55 -17.50 -1.44
N VAL A 228 7.41 -17.31 -2.09
CA VAL A 228 6.09 -17.27 -1.45
C VAL A 228 5.20 -18.34 -2.05
N PHE A 229 4.74 -19.26 -1.22
CA PHE A 229 3.70 -20.23 -1.57
C PHE A 229 2.36 -19.65 -1.14
N TYR A 230 1.47 -19.39 -2.11
CA TYR A 230 0.17 -18.78 -1.83
C TYR A 230 -0.84 -19.82 -1.37
N ASN A 231 -1.51 -19.52 -0.26
CA ASN A 231 -2.55 -20.41 0.29
C ASN A 231 -3.90 -20.13 -0.38
N HIS A 232 -4.15 -20.76 -1.53
CA HIS A 232 -5.41 -20.63 -2.24
C HIS A 232 -5.87 -21.97 -2.82
N SER A 233 -7.09 -22.39 -2.45
CA SER A 233 -7.60 -23.74 -2.76
C SER A 233 -7.88 -24.00 -4.25
N SER A 234 -8.12 -22.97 -5.06
CA SER A 234 -8.45 -23.13 -6.48
C SER A 234 -7.30 -22.79 -7.43
N CYS A 235 -6.23 -22.15 -6.94
CA CYS A 235 -5.13 -21.70 -7.79
C CYS A 235 -3.78 -21.90 -7.08
N PRO A 236 -3.25 -23.17 -7.10
CA PRO A 236 -1.94 -23.42 -6.54
C PRO A 236 -0.88 -22.61 -7.27
N SER A 237 -0.12 -21.81 -6.52
CA SER A 237 0.87 -20.92 -7.12
C SER A 237 2.05 -20.68 -6.21
N VAL A 238 3.22 -20.57 -6.84
CA VAL A 238 4.50 -20.29 -6.20
C VAL A 238 5.11 -19.04 -6.82
N HIS A 239 5.40 -18.05 -6.01
CA HIS A 239 5.94 -16.78 -6.45
C HIS A 239 7.41 -16.66 -6.02
N VAL A 240 8.30 -16.55 -6.98
CA VAL A 240 9.73 -16.35 -6.76
C VAL A 240 10.06 -14.89 -7.04
N ILE A 241 10.49 -14.17 -6.02
CA ILE A 241 10.83 -12.75 -6.09
C ILE A 241 12.34 -12.62 -6.00
N TYR A 242 12.98 -12.09 -7.05
CA TYR A 242 14.43 -11.79 -7.06
C TYR A 242 14.69 -10.33 -6.75
N SER A 243 13.86 -9.43 -7.27
CA SER A 243 13.94 -7.99 -7.04
C SER A 243 12.58 -7.34 -7.22
N SER A 244 12.46 -6.02 -6.97
CA SER A 244 11.23 -5.27 -7.22
C SER A 244 10.76 -5.31 -8.68
N GLU A 245 11.70 -5.43 -9.61
CA GLU A 245 11.42 -5.43 -11.06
C GLU A 245 11.32 -6.84 -11.66
N ARG A 246 11.76 -7.87 -10.93
CA ARG A 246 11.86 -9.23 -11.44
C ARG A 246 11.27 -10.23 -10.49
N SER A 247 10.13 -10.76 -10.88
CA SER A 247 9.45 -11.81 -10.14
C SER A 247 8.71 -12.75 -11.08
N TYR A 248 8.62 -14.03 -10.70
CA TYR A 248 8.04 -15.10 -11.50
C TYR A 248 6.98 -15.80 -10.69
N LEU A 249 5.78 -15.90 -11.24
CA LEU A 249 4.65 -16.60 -10.65
C LEU A 249 4.41 -17.92 -11.39
N PHE A 250 4.75 -19.03 -10.76
CA PHE A 250 4.51 -20.38 -11.27
C PHE A 250 3.11 -20.84 -10.91
N SER A 251 2.31 -21.27 -11.91
CA SER A 251 0.97 -21.80 -11.70
C SER A 251 0.57 -22.80 -12.78
N THR A 252 -0.55 -23.49 -12.55
CA THR A 252 -1.05 -24.55 -13.45
C THR A 252 -1.88 -24.04 -14.62
N GLU A 253 -2.46 -22.84 -14.54
CA GLU A 253 -3.38 -22.28 -15.54
C GLU A 253 -3.01 -20.83 -15.85
N GLU A 254 -2.97 -20.42 -17.14
CA GLU A 254 -2.46 -19.10 -17.56
C GLU A 254 -3.51 -17.98 -17.45
N ASP A 255 -4.70 -18.17 -18.02
CA ASP A 255 -5.68 -17.08 -18.19
C ASP A 255 -6.46 -16.73 -16.91
N SER A 256 -6.75 -17.69 -16.06
CA SER A 256 -7.51 -17.45 -14.83
C SER A 256 -6.64 -17.04 -13.63
N VAL A 257 -5.34 -17.32 -13.68
CA VAL A 257 -4.40 -17.09 -12.58
C VAL A 257 -4.16 -15.61 -12.35
N ARG A 258 -3.91 -14.86 -13.42
CA ARG A 258 -3.59 -13.44 -13.32
C ARG A 258 -4.74 -12.65 -12.69
N GLU A 259 -5.98 -12.94 -13.08
CA GLU A 259 -7.17 -12.26 -12.56
C GLU A 259 -7.50 -12.68 -11.11
N ARG A 260 -7.39 -13.98 -10.78
CA ARG A 260 -7.64 -14.45 -9.41
C ARG A 260 -6.54 -14.06 -8.43
N MET A 261 -5.29 -14.13 -8.87
CA MET A 261 -4.15 -13.77 -8.03
C MET A 261 -3.99 -12.26 -7.88
N SER A 262 -4.38 -11.44 -8.87
CA SER A 262 -4.44 -9.99 -8.69
C SER A 262 -5.37 -9.64 -7.54
N TYR A 263 -6.56 -10.20 -7.48
CA TYR A 263 -7.50 -9.95 -6.37
C TYR A 263 -6.95 -10.34 -4.98
N ILE A 264 -6.15 -11.40 -4.90
CA ILE A 264 -5.64 -11.93 -3.62
C ILE A 264 -4.31 -11.29 -3.21
N ALA A 265 -3.41 -11.11 -4.17
CA ALA A 265 -2.04 -10.72 -3.94
C ALA A 265 -1.71 -9.29 -4.40
N GLU A 266 -2.65 -8.56 -5.00
CA GLU A 266 -2.45 -7.20 -5.53
C GLU A 266 -1.85 -6.26 -4.49
N SER A 267 -2.42 -6.21 -3.30
CA SER A 267 -1.90 -5.37 -2.21
C SER A 267 -0.49 -5.77 -1.75
N PHE A 268 -0.10 -7.04 -1.94
CA PHE A 268 1.23 -7.54 -1.65
C PHE A 268 2.20 -7.21 -2.79
N TRP A 269 1.76 -7.38 -4.04
CA TRP A 269 2.55 -7.03 -5.22
C TRP A 269 2.80 -5.53 -5.29
N GLU A 270 1.77 -4.70 -5.13
CA GLU A 270 1.89 -3.25 -5.10
C GLU A 270 2.89 -2.73 -4.05
N LYS A 271 2.97 -3.39 -2.90
CA LYS A 271 3.93 -3.01 -1.86
C LYS A 271 5.35 -3.45 -2.14
N LYS A 272 5.55 -4.57 -2.84
CA LYS A 272 6.88 -5.18 -3.01
C LYS A 272 7.43 -5.10 -4.43
N LEU A 273 6.58 -5.02 -5.42
CA LEU A 273 6.98 -5.12 -6.81
C LEU A 273 6.73 -3.79 -7.52
N SER A 274 7.66 -3.41 -8.40
CA SER A 274 7.47 -2.29 -9.33
C SER A 274 6.68 -2.72 -10.56
N ASP A 275 6.79 -4.00 -10.94
CA ASP A 275 6.15 -4.59 -12.11
C ASP A 275 5.30 -5.81 -11.73
N VAL A 276 4.29 -6.08 -12.53
CA VAL A 276 3.45 -7.27 -12.37
C VAL A 276 4.30 -8.53 -12.60
N PRO A 277 4.16 -9.58 -11.76
CA PRO A 277 4.94 -10.80 -11.91
C PRO A 277 4.71 -11.47 -13.26
N VAL A 278 5.77 -12.02 -13.83
CA VAL A 278 5.70 -12.84 -15.05
C VAL A 278 5.06 -14.17 -14.68
N VAL A 279 3.87 -14.44 -15.26
CA VAL A 279 3.20 -15.73 -15.05
C VAL A 279 3.87 -16.78 -15.93
N VAL A 280 4.29 -17.86 -15.31
CA VAL A 280 4.98 -18.99 -15.97
C VAL A 280 4.12 -20.25 -15.82
N THR A 281 3.69 -20.77 -16.95
CA THR A 281 2.96 -22.03 -17.03
C THR A 281 3.76 -23.00 -17.90
N GLY A 282 4.24 -24.09 -17.32
CA GLY A 282 5.01 -25.12 -18.04
C GLY A 282 6.52 -24.87 -18.08
N ASP A 283 7.15 -25.33 -19.15
CA ASP A 283 8.60 -25.26 -19.31
C ASP A 283 9.02 -23.83 -19.71
N PHE A 284 9.93 -23.26 -18.92
CA PHE A 284 10.39 -21.89 -19.06
C PHE A 284 11.88 -21.79 -18.77
N ARG A 285 12.60 -20.98 -19.50
CA ARG A 285 14.03 -20.75 -19.29
C ARG A 285 14.40 -19.30 -19.45
N ASP A 286 14.94 -18.74 -18.38
CA ASP A 286 15.50 -17.39 -18.36
C ASP A 286 16.88 -17.42 -17.66
N ASN A 287 17.62 -16.30 -17.73
CA ASN A 287 18.92 -16.16 -17.08
C ASN A 287 18.92 -16.36 -15.56
N TYR A 288 17.78 -16.22 -14.92
CA TYR A 288 17.61 -16.28 -13.46
C TYR A 288 16.94 -17.56 -12.98
N ILE A 289 16.09 -18.16 -13.79
CA ILE A 289 15.28 -19.30 -13.39
C ILE A 289 15.00 -20.19 -14.60
N SER A 290 15.02 -21.50 -14.36
CA SER A 290 14.61 -22.48 -15.36
C SER A 290 13.56 -23.39 -14.75
N SER A 291 12.50 -23.65 -15.52
CA SER A 291 11.45 -24.60 -15.20
C SER A 291 11.42 -25.68 -16.27
N VAL A 292 11.53 -26.93 -15.86
CA VAL A 292 11.42 -28.10 -16.75
C VAL A 292 10.59 -29.16 -16.07
N HIS A 293 9.44 -29.48 -16.66
CA HIS A 293 8.51 -30.48 -16.15
C HIS A 293 8.08 -30.26 -14.68
N GLY A 294 7.92 -28.99 -14.27
CA GLY A 294 7.55 -28.62 -12.93
C GLY A 294 8.72 -28.56 -11.92
N LEU A 295 9.91 -29.00 -12.32
CA LEU A 295 11.14 -28.76 -11.55
C LEU A 295 11.69 -27.39 -11.88
N VAL A 296 11.70 -26.53 -10.89
CA VAL A 296 12.16 -25.16 -11.01
C VAL A 296 13.49 -25.03 -10.28
N ALA A 297 14.51 -24.56 -11.00
CA ALA A 297 15.83 -24.27 -10.45
C ALA A 297 16.18 -22.80 -10.66
N GLY A 298 16.47 -22.10 -9.58
CA GLY A 298 16.89 -20.71 -9.59
C GLY A 298 18.42 -20.57 -9.51
N ARG A 299 18.94 -19.50 -10.09
CA ARG A 299 20.39 -19.17 -10.07
C ARG A 299 20.96 -19.02 -8.65
N ASN A 300 20.13 -18.70 -7.67
CA ASN A 300 20.51 -18.62 -6.25
C ASN A 300 20.60 -19.98 -5.54
N GLY A 301 20.66 -21.07 -6.29
CA GLY A 301 20.77 -22.42 -5.74
C GLY A 301 19.48 -22.99 -5.16
N ILE A 302 18.35 -22.33 -5.34
CA ILE A 302 17.04 -22.80 -4.87
C ILE A 302 16.40 -23.64 -5.94
N SER A 303 15.90 -24.80 -5.49
CA SER A 303 15.17 -25.75 -6.31
C SER A 303 13.86 -26.13 -5.65
N PHE A 304 12.79 -26.11 -6.43
CA PHE A 304 11.51 -26.66 -5.99
C PHE A 304 10.84 -27.44 -7.10
N LEU A 305 10.10 -28.46 -6.70
CA LEU A 305 9.32 -29.28 -7.63
C LEU A 305 7.84 -29.03 -7.36
N MET A 306 7.11 -28.57 -8.38
CA MET A 306 5.67 -28.40 -8.33
C MET A 306 4.98 -29.63 -8.92
N LEU A 307 4.28 -30.38 -8.07
CA LEU A 307 3.57 -31.60 -8.45
C LEU A 307 2.12 -31.27 -8.82
N THR A 308 1.85 -31.19 -10.10
CA THR A 308 0.52 -30.92 -10.66
C THR A 308 -0.12 -32.15 -11.29
N ASP A 309 0.68 -33.15 -11.59
CA ASP A 309 0.28 -34.38 -12.23
C ASP A 309 1.19 -35.56 -11.82
N ASN A 310 0.89 -36.77 -12.33
CA ASN A 310 1.59 -38.02 -11.99
C ASN A 310 2.74 -38.35 -12.96
N ARG A 311 3.29 -37.37 -13.72
CA ARG A 311 4.33 -37.64 -14.73
C ARG A 311 5.62 -38.22 -14.16
N TRP A 312 5.88 -38.05 -12.88
CA TRP A 312 7.07 -38.56 -12.20
C TRP A 312 6.90 -39.98 -11.67
N ASP A 313 5.68 -40.53 -11.70
CA ASP A 313 5.43 -41.89 -11.24
C ASP A 313 6.07 -42.92 -12.19
N GLY A 314 6.68 -43.96 -11.62
CA GLY A 314 7.31 -45.03 -12.40
C GLY A 314 8.67 -44.73 -13.02
N ILE A 315 9.16 -43.48 -12.91
CA ILE A 315 10.50 -43.11 -13.38
C ILE A 315 11.55 -43.69 -12.42
N ARG A 316 12.61 -44.28 -12.97
CA ARG A 316 13.75 -44.78 -12.19
C ARG A 316 14.97 -43.95 -12.50
N GLY A 317 15.49 -43.21 -11.51
CA GLY A 317 16.73 -42.45 -11.62
C GLY A 317 17.93 -43.16 -10.99
N MET A 318 19.13 -42.94 -11.52
CA MET A 318 20.37 -43.46 -10.93
C MET A 318 20.82 -42.69 -9.68
N HIS A 319 20.45 -41.42 -9.58
CA HIS A 319 20.81 -40.53 -8.46
C HIS A 319 19.57 -39.84 -7.94
N ARG A 320 19.55 -39.55 -6.63
CA ARG A 320 18.51 -38.73 -6.02
C ARG A 320 18.85 -37.25 -6.20
N ALA A 321 17.93 -36.49 -6.75
CA ALA A 321 18.09 -35.06 -6.85
C ALA A 321 17.72 -34.39 -5.52
N GLU A 322 18.59 -33.51 -5.02
CA GLU A 322 18.26 -32.69 -3.87
C GLU A 322 17.38 -31.53 -4.31
N VAL A 323 16.24 -31.34 -3.63
CA VAL A 323 15.27 -30.29 -3.91
C VAL A 323 14.93 -29.62 -2.59
N ASP A 324 14.95 -28.28 -2.54
CA ASP A 324 14.63 -27.58 -1.30
C ASP A 324 13.17 -27.74 -0.92
N PHE A 325 12.26 -27.58 -1.89
CA PHE A 325 10.83 -27.69 -1.64
C PHE A 325 10.16 -28.64 -2.63
N LEU A 326 9.34 -29.53 -2.08
CA LEU A 326 8.41 -30.35 -2.85
C LEU A 326 7.00 -29.82 -2.62
N TYR A 327 6.44 -29.11 -3.60
CA TYR A 327 5.12 -28.53 -3.51
C TYR A 327 4.07 -29.48 -4.10
N VAL A 328 3.23 -30.04 -3.23
CA VAL A 328 2.18 -30.99 -3.59
C VAL A 328 0.85 -30.27 -3.65
N CYS A 329 0.23 -30.23 -4.83
CA CYS A 329 -1.05 -29.59 -5.07
C CYS A 329 -2.07 -30.53 -5.71
N ARG A 330 -3.29 -30.02 -5.90
CA ARG A 330 -4.39 -30.77 -6.54
C ARG A 330 -3.96 -31.23 -7.93
N GLY A 331 -4.23 -32.52 -8.23
CA GLY A 331 -3.86 -33.16 -9.49
C GLY A 331 -2.79 -34.22 -9.34
N TYR A 332 -1.98 -34.19 -8.28
CA TYR A 332 -1.07 -35.26 -7.94
C TYR A 332 -1.79 -36.31 -7.08
N HIS A 333 -1.76 -37.57 -7.53
CA HIS A 333 -2.38 -38.71 -6.84
C HIS A 333 -1.38 -39.85 -6.53
N GLY A 334 -0.12 -39.69 -6.92
CA GLY A 334 0.96 -40.64 -6.72
C GLY A 334 1.34 -40.81 -5.26
N SER A 335 2.36 -41.66 -5.00
CA SER A 335 2.93 -41.87 -3.68
C SER A 335 4.23 -41.11 -3.47
N LEU A 336 4.37 -40.41 -2.35
CA LEU A 336 5.62 -39.76 -1.98
C LEU A 336 6.75 -40.79 -1.74
N HIS A 337 6.39 -42.03 -1.43
CA HIS A 337 7.37 -43.13 -1.30
C HIS A 337 8.06 -43.44 -2.64
N GLU A 338 7.34 -43.37 -3.77
CA GLU A 338 7.96 -43.56 -5.10
C GLU A 338 8.87 -42.40 -5.43
N LEU A 339 8.40 -41.16 -5.16
CA LEU A 339 9.21 -39.98 -5.36
C LEU A 339 10.46 -39.91 -4.49
N SER A 340 10.47 -40.58 -3.35
CA SER A 340 11.66 -40.63 -2.48
C SER A 340 12.85 -41.35 -3.12
N ARG A 341 12.62 -42.11 -4.19
CA ARG A 341 13.69 -42.73 -4.98
C ARG A 341 14.38 -41.74 -5.92
N LEU A 342 13.64 -40.69 -6.34
CA LEU A 342 14.11 -39.69 -7.30
C LEU A 342 14.55 -38.43 -6.62
N PHE A 343 13.85 -37.97 -5.57
CA PHE A 343 14.05 -36.70 -4.93
C PHE A 343 14.27 -36.84 -3.42
N ASN A 344 15.10 -35.97 -2.89
CA ASN A 344 15.32 -35.81 -1.46
C ASN A 344 14.95 -34.38 -1.07
N PRO A 345 13.68 -34.08 -0.75
CA PRO A 345 13.25 -32.72 -0.43
C PRO A 345 13.65 -32.33 0.99
N ARG A 346 14.09 -31.09 1.14
CA ARG A 346 14.32 -30.50 2.46
C ARG A 346 13.02 -30.23 3.22
N CYS A 347 11.97 -29.84 2.50
CA CYS A 347 10.63 -29.62 3.06
C CYS A 347 9.55 -29.96 2.03
N VAL A 348 8.52 -30.69 2.45
CA VAL A 348 7.32 -30.95 1.64
C VAL A 348 6.27 -29.90 2.00
N VAL A 349 5.80 -29.14 1.02
CA VAL A 349 4.74 -28.14 1.20
C VAL A 349 3.43 -28.71 0.66
N LEU A 350 2.48 -28.91 1.56
CA LEU A 350 1.15 -29.42 1.24
C LEU A 350 0.19 -28.26 1.02
N ASP A 351 -0.29 -28.11 -0.22
CA ASP A 351 -1.16 -27.02 -0.62
C ASP A 351 -2.58 -27.17 -0.06
N ALA A 352 -3.27 -26.03 0.09
CA ALA A 352 -4.67 -25.99 0.53
C ALA A 352 -5.66 -26.57 -0.51
N SER A 353 -5.25 -26.71 -1.78
CA SER A 353 -6.04 -27.34 -2.82
C SER A 353 -6.19 -28.87 -2.67
N LEU A 354 -5.37 -29.50 -1.83
CA LEU A 354 -5.40 -30.93 -1.60
C LEU A 354 -6.69 -31.39 -0.90
N TRP A 355 -7.24 -32.52 -1.35
CA TRP A 355 -8.36 -33.13 -0.67
C TRP A 355 -7.94 -33.64 0.73
N ARG A 356 -8.87 -33.57 1.70
CA ARG A 356 -8.60 -33.95 3.10
C ARG A 356 -8.06 -35.40 3.24
N GLY A 357 -8.50 -36.32 2.37
CA GLY A 357 -8.03 -37.72 2.36
C GLY A 357 -6.58 -37.82 1.91
N ASP A 358 -6.24 -37.19 0.78
CA ASP A 358 -4.89 -37.20 0.21
C ASP A 358 -3.90 -36.49 1.12
N ARG A 359 -4.31 -35.38 1.72
CA ARG A 359 -3.49 -34.65 2.69
C ARG A 359 -3.10 -35.53 3.88
N LYS A 360 -4.06 -36.21 4.50
CA LYS A 360 -3.77 -37.12 5.62
C LYS A 360 -2.80 -38.23 5.20
N ARG A 361 -2.97 -38.79 4.01
CA ARG A 361 -2.06 -39.79 3.43
C ARG A 361 -0.65 -39.23 3.28
N TYR A 362 -0.49 -38.04 2.67
CA TYR A 362 0.82 -37.41 2.48
C TYR A 362 1.51 -37.06 3.80
N ILE A 363 0.78 -36.59 4.80
CA ILE A 363 1.32 -36.38 6.15
C ILE A 363 1.87 -37.67 6.75
N GLN A 364 1.16 -38.78 6.61
CA GLN A 364 1.62 -40.08 7.10
C GLN A 364 2.84 -40.57 6.32
N GLU A 365 2.85 -40.39 4.99
CA GLU A 365 3.99 -40.77 4.15
C GLU A 365 5.23 -39.90 4.49
N CYS A 366 5.10 -38.59 4.68
CA CYS A 366 6.18 -37.71 5.13
C CYS A 366 6.76 -38.19 6.49
N SER A 367 5.87 -38.51 7.44
CA SER A 367 6.29 -38.99 8.76
C SER A 367 7.05 -40.34 8.67
N ARG A 368 6.64 -41.27 7.78
CA ARG A 368 7.35 -42.54 7.55
C ARG A 368 8.69 -42.38 6.87
N LEU A 369 8.80 -41.37 5.94
CA LEU A 369 10.03 -41.09 5.21
C LEU A 369 11.00 -40.19 6.01
N GLY A 370 10.58 -39.65 7.16
CA GLY A 370 11.37 -38.72 7.96
C GLY A 370 11.50 -37.35 7.31
N TRP A 371 10.59 -37.00 6.40
CA TRP A 371 10.61 -35.71 5.71
C TRP A 371 9.89 -34.63 6.53
N SER A 372 10.47 -33.45 6.62
CA SER A 372 9.79 -32.30 7.17
C SER A 372 8.68 -31.83 6.24
N PHE A 373 7.52 -31.45 6.80
CA PHE A 373 6.41 -30.96 6.00
C PHE A 373 5.78 -29.68 6.56
N TYR A 374 5.19 -28.91 5.68
CA TYR A 374 4.45 -27.68 5.99
C TYR A 374 3.04 -27.80 5.43
N ASP A 375 2.04 -27.78 6.30
CA ASP A 375 0.62 -27.85 5.91
C ASP A 375 0.05 -26.44 5.82
N MET A 376 -0.27 -26.01 4.60
CA MET A 376 -0.75 -24.65 4.33
C MET A 376 -2.21 -24.42 4.77
N GLU A 377 -3.05 -25.47 4.87
CA GLU A 377 -4.41 -25.30 5.39
C GLU A 377 -4.40 -24.89 6.87
N VAL A 378 -3.45 -25.39 7.63
CA VAL A 378 -3.34 -25.13 9.07
C VAL A 378 -2.50 -23.87 9.35
N LYS A 379 -1.39 -23.70 8.63
CA LYS A 379 -0.37 -22.68 8.93
C LYS A 379 -0.45 -21.45 8.02
N GLY A 380 -1.28 -21.48 6.97
CA GLY A 380 -1.38 -20.41 5.99
C GLY A 380 -0.26 -20.40 4.93
N ALA A 381 -0.10 -19.28 4.24
CA ALA A 381 0.92 -19.10 3.21
C ALA A 381 2.34 -19.21 3.77
N LEU A 382 3.24 -19.87 3.04
CA LEU A 382 4.64 -20.03 3.42
C LEU A 382 5.50 -18.99 2.71
N LYS A 383 6.31 -18.25 3.48
CA LYS A 383 7.34 -17.33 2.97
C LYS A 383 8.70 -17.78 3.42
N VAL A 384 9.62 -17.91 2.46
CA VAL A 384 11.00 -18.30 2.73
C VAL A 384 11.94 -17.28 2.10
N ALA A 385 12.77 -16.68 2.93
CA ALA A 385 13.82 -15.78 2.44
C ALA A 385 14.92 -16.59 1.75
N LEU A 386 15.41 -16.10 0.64
CA LEU A 386 16.52 -16.67 -0.11
C LEU A 386 17.82 -16.00 0.38
N ASN A 387 18.76 -16.81 0.80
CA ASN A 387 20.08 -16.32 1.25
C ASN A 387 21.02 -16.00 0.08
#